data_00d98e89f1dc199de1d360d40d3f5f40
#
_entry.id   00d98e89f1dc199de1d360d40d3f5f40
#
_cell.length_a   1.000
_cell.length_b   1.000
_cell.length_c   1.000
_cell.angle_alpha   90.00
_cell.angle_beta   90.00
_cell.angle_gamma   90.00
#
_symmetry.space_group_name_H-M   'P 1'
#
loop_
_entity.id
_entity.type
_entity.pdbx_description
1 polymer ?
#
loop_
_entity_poly.entity_id
_entity_poly.type
_entity_poly.pdbx_seq_one_letter_code
_entity_poly.pdbx_strand_id
1 'polypeptide(L)'
;MVAAGGLTCTIYARDMTNHEVPGPDPAEITSWITTTYPDTVVAEAMGATFFSLDERHWPNFATIVTTDEHDVGNPSDLARPGVYRLNIGVGKATFERLVGGIAEPDSAALDRIIPHPVYSKQRWIAILNPSRNSFDDVVKPLIAEAYQRLARTKRRGA
;
A
#
# COMPACT_ATOMS: atom_id res chain seq x y z
N MET A 1 -47.94 2.97 -28.31
CA MET A 1 -48.32 3.37 -26.97
C MET A 1 -47.65 2.59 -25.85
N VAL A 2 -46.58 1.92 -26.06
CA VAL A 2 -45.92 1.14 -25.00
C VAL A 2 -44.43 1.18 -25.21
N ALA A 3 -43.77 2.29 -24.98
CA ALA A 3 -42.34 2.37 -25.17
C ALA A 3 -41.58 3.07 -24.05
N ALA A 4 -42.20 3.40 -22.95
CA ALA A 4 -41.56 4.14 -21.89
C ALA A 4 -40.89 3.25 -20.79
N GLY A 5 -41.15 1.96 -20.79
CA GLY A 5 -40.67 1.06 -19.74
C GLY A 5 -39.29 0.42 -19.97
N GLY A 6 -38.81 0.39 -21.18
CA GLY A 6 -37.59 -0.36 -21.51
C GLY A 6 -36.29 0.41 -21.29
N LEU A 7 -36.33 1.72 -21.37
CA LEU A 7 -35.15 2.59 -21.21
C LEU A 7 -34.69 2.74 -19.75
N THR A 8 -35.65 2.70 -18.82
CA THR A 8 -35.34 2.85 -17.39
C THR A 8 -34.64 1.62 -16.82
N CYS A 9 -34.96 0.42 -17.29
CA CYS A 9 -34.31 -0.82 -16.88
C CYS A 9 -32.85 -0.92 -17.34
N THR A 10 -32.54 -0.36 -18.50
CA THR A 10 -31.17 -0.43 -19.05
C THR A 10 -30.19 0.49 -18.30
N ILE A 11 -30.66 1.62 -17.80
CA ILE A 11 -29.86 2.55 -16.99
C ILE A 11 -29.63 1.97 -15.59
N TYR A 12 -30.63 1.34 -15.00
CA TYR A 12 -30.52 0.68 -13.70
C TYR A 12 -29.53 -0.50 -13.73
N ALA A 13 -29.53 -1.28 -14.80
CA ALA A 13 -28.62 -2.40 -14.94
C ALA A 13 -27.16 -1.95 -15.11
N ARG A 14 -26.91 -0.78 -15.67
CA ARG A 14 -25.55 -0.21 -15.78
C ARG A 14 -25.00 0.28 -14.43
N ASP A 15 -25.84 0.87 -13.60
CA ASP A 15 -25.45 1.32 -12.26
C ASP A 15 -25.15 0.15 -11.31
N MET A 16 -25.81 -0.97 -11.47
CA MET A 16 -25.62 -2.14 -10.63
C MET A 16 -24.39 -2.99 -11.01
N THR A 17 -23.85 -2.82 -12.22
CA THR A 17 -22.69 -3.59 -12.69
C THR A 17 -21.35 -2.88 -12.40
N ASN A 18 -21.36 -1.67 -11.89
CA ASN A 18 -20.16 -0.86 -11.67
C ASN A 18 -19.85 -0.70 -10.17
N HIS A 19 -20.20 -1.68 -9.34
CA HIS A 19 -19.65 -1.74 -7.99
C HIS A 19 -18.19 -2.23 -8.08
N GLU A 20 -17.27 -1.30 -8.20
CA GLU A 20 -15.86 -1.60 -7.98
C GLU A 20 -15.73 -2.27 -6.60
N VAL A 21 -15.08 -3.44 -6.59
CA VAL A 21 -14.74 -4.09 -5.33
C VAL A 21 -13.83 -3.14 -4.57
N PRO A 22 -14.17 -2.76 -3.32
CA PRO A 22 -13.35 -1.84 -2.56
C PRO A 22 -11.90 -2.34 -2.45
N GLY A 23 -10.95 -1.41 -2.44
CA GLY A 23 -9.57 -1.72 -2.13
C GLY A 23 -9.42 -2.33 -0.73
N PRO A 24 -8.33 -2.99 -0.44
CA PRO A 24 -8.11 -3.61 0.86
C PRO A 24 -7.97 -2.54 1.95
N ASP A 25 -8.45 -2.85 3.14
CA ASP A 25 -8.14 -2.08 4.34
C ASP A 25 -6.83 -2.56 4.98
N PRO A 26 -6.29 -1.85 5.99
CA PRO A 26 -5.05 -2.26 6.66
C PRO A 26 -5.10 -3.66 7.26
N ALA A 27 -6.24 -4.09 7.80
CA ALA A 27 -6.41 -5.42 8.38
C ALA A 27 -6.32 -6.52 7.31
N GLU A 28 -6.93 -6.29 6.16
CA GLU A 28 -6.87 -7.22 5.02
C GLU A 28 -5.44 -7.34 4.48
N ILE A 29 -4.72 -6.22 4.35
CA ILE A 29 -3.31 -6.22 3.92
C ILE A 29 -2.45 -7.00 4.91
N THR A 30 -2.62 -6.74 6.21
CA THR A 30 -1.88 -7.45 7.27
C THR A 30 -2.15 -8.95 7.19
N SER A 31 -3.40 -9.35 7.05
CA SER A 31 -3.79 -10.76 6.92
C SER A 31 -3.17 -11.41 5.68
N TRP A 32 -3.19 -10.70 4.54
CA TRP A 32 -2.57 -11.21 3.32
C TRP A 32 -1.06 -11.39 3.48
N ILE A 33 -0.37 -10.44 4.08
CA ILE A 33 1.09 -10.52 4.32
C ILE A 33 1.41 -11.70 5.22
N THR A 34 0.73 -11.83 6.35
CA THR A 34 1.04 -12.88 7.34
C THR A 34 0.64 -14.27 6.87
N THR A 35 -0.36 -14.39 6.03
CA THR A 35 -0.75 -15.65 5.41
C THR A 35 0.20 -16.06 4.29
N THR A 36 0.62 -15.10 3.46
CA THR A 36 1.54 -15.36 2.35
C THR A 36 2.97 -15.61 2.83
N TYR A 37 3.40 -14.89 3.87
CA TYR A 37 4.73 -14.98 4.47
C TYR A 37 4.62 -15.28 5.97
N PRO A 38 4.44 -16.59 6.35
CA PRO A 38 4.13 -16.96 7.73
C PRO A 38 5.24 -16.64 8.76
N ASP A 39 6.46 -16.41 8.31
CA ASP A 39 7.59 -16.01 9.15
C ASP A 39 7.63 -14.50 9.44
N THR A 40 6.64 -13.75 8.96
CA THR A 40 6.53 -12.31 9.24
C THR A 40 6.25 -12.06 10.70
N VAL A 41 7.04 -11.18 11.30
CA VAL A 41 6.83 -10.65 12.65
C VAL A 41 6.15 -9.30 12.54
N VAL A 42 5.00 -9.16 13.19
CA VAL A 42 4.19 -7.95 13.16
C VAL A 42 4.30 -7.21 14.48
N ALA A 43 4.54 -5.91 14.42
CA ALA A 43 4.49 -5.03 15.56
C ALA A 43 3.56 -3.84 15.28
N GLU A 44 2.86 -3.39 16.29
CA GLU A 44 2.00 -2.20 16.22
C GLU A 44 2.45 -1.19 17.25
N ALA A 45 2.70 0.02 16.81
CA ALA A 45 3.08 1.13 17.67
C ALA A 45 2.80 2.48 16.99
N MET A 46 2.40 3.47 17.75
CA MET A 46 2.28 4.87 17.30
C MET A 46 1.42 5.02 16.02
N GLY A 47 0.31 4.28 15.92
CA GLY A 47 -0.55 4.33 14.74
C GLY A 47 0.04 3.71 13.47
N ALA A 48 1.03 2.85 13.62
CA ALA A 48 1.66 2.16 12.52
C ALA A 48 1.76 0.65 12.78
N THR A 49 1.71 -0.12 11.71
CA THR A 49 1.97 -1.57 11.71
C THR A 49 3.28 -1.81 10.97
N PHE A 50 4.16 -2.58 11.58
CA PHE A 50 5.50 -2.86 11.07
C PHE A 50 5.63 -4.35 10.73
N PHE A 51 6.16 -4.66 9.54
CA PHE A 51 6.37 -6.03 9.07
C PHE A 51 7.86 -6.30 8.94
N SER A 52 8.37 -7.23 9.74
CA SER A 52 9.78 -7.61 9.76
C SER A 52 9.95 -9.13 9.74
N LEU A 53 11.19 -9.59 9.71
CA LEU A 53 11.56 -11.00 9.81
C LEU A 53 12.40 -11.29 11.06
N ASP A 54 12.44 -10.36 12.00
CA ASP A 54 13.26 -10.45 13.22
C ASP A 54 12.40 -10.07 14.43
N GLU A 55 12.55 -10.82 15.52
CA GLU A 55 11.82 -10.58 16.76
C GLU A 55 12.10 -9.21 17.40
N ARG A 56 13.20 -8.56 16.99
CA ARG A 56 13.49 -7.19 17.38
C ARG A 56 12.69 -6.15 16.58
N HIS A 57 11.82 -6.59 15.66
CA HIS A 57 10.98 -5.76 14.79
C HIS A 57 11.77 -4.81 13.88
N TRP A 58 12.98 -5.17 13.53
CA TRP A 58 13.86 -4.38 12.68
C TRP A 58 14.87 -5.28 11.95
N PRO A 59 15.23 -5.00 10.68
CA PRO A 59 14.58 -4.01 9.78
C PRO A 59 13.22 -4.47 9.28
N ASN A 60 12.43 -3.52 8.75
CA ASN A 60 11.11 -3.78 8.19
C ASN A 60 11.18 -3.88 6.66
N PHE A 61 10.31 -4.70 6.05
CA PHE A 61 10.15 -4.72 4.60
C PHE A 61 8.91 -3.94 4.13
N ALA A 62 7.93 -3.74 5.00
CA ALA A 62 6.76 -2.91 4.74
C ALA A 62 6.23 -2.33 6.06
N THR A 63 5.48 -1.23 5.97
CA THR A 63 4.76 -0.62 7.10
C THR A 63 3.43 -0.06 6.63
N ILE A 64 2.44 0.01 7.53
CA ILE A 64 1.18 0.70 7.29
C ILE A 64 1.03 1.80 8.34
N VAL A 65 0.75 3.03 7.91
CA VAL A 65 0.55 4.18 8.80
C VAL A 65 -0.88 4.68 8.63
N THR A 66 -1.60 4.81 9.75
CA THR A 66 -3.01 5.17 9.77
C THR A 66 -3.30 6.52 10.43
N THR A 67 -2.29 7.23 10.90
CA THR A 67 -2.43 8.52 11.59
C THR A 67 -1.27 9.46 11.24
N ASP A 68 -1.54 10.76 11.29
CA ASP A 68 -0.53 11.81 11.15
C ASP A 68 0.27 12.06 12.43
N GLU A 69 -0.12 11.49 13.56
CA GLU A 69 0.39 11.85 14.88
C GLU A 69 1.92 11.78 15.00
N HIS A 70 2.53 10.84 14.32
CA HIS A 70 3.99 10.67 14.30
C HIS A 70 4.59 10.81 12.89
N ASP A 71 3.83 11.39 11.96
CA ASP A 71 4.27 11.58 10.57
C ASP A 71 4.77 13.02 10.39
N VAL A 72 6.06 13.18 10.15
CA VAL A 72 6.69 14.51 10.12
C VAL A 72 6.12 15.39 9.01
N GLY A 73 5.50 16.51 9.41
CA GLY A 73 4.93 17.47 8.46
C GLY A 73 3.60 17.08 7.84
N ASN A 74 3.01 15.93 8.23
CA ASN A 74 1.72 15.43 7.76
C ASN A 74 1.58 15.42 6.22
N PRO A 75 2.58 14.92 5.47
CA PRO A 75 2.61 15.08 4.01
C PRO A 75 1.48 14.33 3.31
N SER A 76 0.96 13.26 3.90
CA SER A 76 -0.05 12.40 3.28
C SER A 76 -1.48 12.70 3.73
N ASP A 77 -1.67 13.64 4.65
CA ASP A 77 -2.98 14.01 5.18
C ASP A 77 -3.80 12.78 5.63
N LEU A 78 -3.25 12.03 6.56
CA LEU A 78 -3.84 10.78 7.06
C LEU A 78 -4.98 11.02 8.05
N ALA A 79 -5.27 12.29 8.38
CA ALA A 79 -6.43 12.67 9.19
C ALA A 79 -7.76 12.49 8.43
N ARG A 80 -7.72 12.35 7.10
CA ARG A 80 -8.93 12.05 6.31
C ARG A 80 -9.49 10.68 6.71
N PRO A 81 -10.83 10.54 6.91
CA PRO A 81 -11.42 9.27 7.30
C PRO A 81 -11.07 8.12 6.35
N GLY A 82 -10.61 6.99 6.90
CA GLY A 82 -10.29 5.79 6.14
C GLY A 82 -9.03 5.85 5.28
N VAL A 83 -8.24 6.93 5.37
CA VAL A 83 -6.99 7.05 4.61
C VAL A 83 -5.83 6.45 5.41
N TYR A 84 -5.03 5.66 4.73
CA TYR A 84 -3.82 5.06 5.26
C TYR A 84 -2.72 5.07 4.20
N ARG A 85 -1.48 4.94 4.63
CA ARG A 85 -0.32 4.85 3.75
C ARG A 85 0.40 3.53 3.95
N LEU A 86 0.52 2.77 2.87
CA LEU A 86 1.34 1.57 2.82
C LEU A 86 2.72 1.94 2.28
N ASN A 87 3.75 1.62 3.02
CA ASN A 87 5.14 1.89 2.67
C ASN A 87 5.86 0.57 2.38
N ILE A 88 6.70 0.54 1.35
CA ILE A 88 7.37 -0.69 0.88
C ILE A 88 8.83 -0.38 0.56
N GLY A 89 9.75 -1.17 1.10
CA GLY A 89 11.19 -1.04 0.83
C GLY A 89 11.61 -1.84 -0.39
N VAL A 90 11.83 -1.19 -1.52
CA VAL A 90 12.17 -1.83 -2.79
C VAL A 90 13.64 -1.69 -3.17
N GLY A 91 14.05 -2.38 -4.24
CA GLY A 91 15.40 -2.27 -4.78
C GLY A 91 15.61 -0.99 -5.61
N LYS A 92 16.87 -0.67 -5.89
CA LYS A 92 17.25 0.54 -6.63
C LYS A 92 16.57 0.62 -8.00
N ALA A 93 16.63 -0.45 -8.78
CA ALA A 93 16.04 -0.47 -10.13
C ALA A 93 14.51 -0.26 -10.11
N THR A 94 13.84 -0.92 -9.18
CA THR A 94 12.38 -0.78 -9.00
C THR A 94 12.02 0.64 -8.56
N PHE A 95 12.76 1.20 -7.60
CA PHE A 95 12.55 2.57 -7.15
C PHE A 95 12.70 3.56 -8.31
N GLU A 96 13.78 3.49 -9.06
CA GLU A 96 14.02 4.38 -10.20
C GLU A 96 12.96 4.24 -11.28
N ARG A 97 12.55 3.02 -11.60
CA ARG A 97 11.51 2.74 -12.59
C ARG A 97 10.16 3.32 -12.20
N LEU A 98 9.78 3.20 -10.93
CA LEU A 98 8.45 3.61 -10.46
C LEU A 98 8.36 5.11 -10.15
N VAL A 99 9.37 5.67 -9.51
CA VAL A 99 9.30 7.02 -8.94
C VAL A 99 10.50 7.91 -9.25
N GLY A 100 11.52 7.40 -9.93
CA GLY A 100 12.75 8.15 -10.21
C GLY A 100 12.57 9.41 -11.03
N GLY A 101 11.51 9.48 -11.84
CA GLY A 101 11.19 10.65 -12.65
C GLY A 101 10.25 11.68 -11.99
N ILE A 102 9.82 11.42 -10.75
CA ILE A 102 8.88 12.29 -10.06
C ILE A 102 9.66 13.39 -9.31
N ALA A 103 9.60 14.62 -9.80
CA ALA A 103 10.28 15.76 -9.18
C ALA A 103 9.52 16.32 -7.98
N GLU A 104 8.18 16.43 -8.10
CA GLU A 104 7.30 16.98 -7.07
C GLU A 104 6.16 15.99 -6.78
N PRO A 105 6.37 15.02 -5.89
CA PRO A 105 5.34 14.04 -5.60
C PRO A 105 4.18 14.65 -4.82
N ASP A 106 2.95 14.28 -5.20
CA ASP A 106 1.77 14.53 -4.39
C ASP A 106 1.62 13.42 -3.35
N SER A 107 2.13 13.67 -2.16
CA SER A 107 2.16 12.68 -1.07
C SER A 107 0.78 12.40 -0.45
N ALA A 108 -0.25 13.15 -0.83
CA ALA A 108 -1.63 12.96 -0.40
C ALA A 108 -2.51 12.28 -1.46
N ALA A 109 -1.99 12.03 -2.66
CA ALA A 109 -2.73 11.38 -3.73
C ALA A 109 -3.10 9.93 -3.38
N LEU A 110 -4.33 9.53 -3.67
CA LEU A 110 -4.80 8.16 -3.44
C LEU A 110 -4.49 7.29 -4.66
N ASP A 111 -4.27 6.00 -4.40
CA ASP A 111 -4.06 4.96 -5.41
C ASP A 111 -2.95 5.29 -6.42
N ARG A 112 -1.87 5.90 -5.93
CA ARG A 112 -0.72 6.28 -6.75
C ARG A 112 0.58 5.94 -6.02
N ILE A 113 1.50 5.32 -6.72
CA ILE A 113 2.83 5.06 -6.17
C ILE A 113 3.65 6.34 -6.19
N ILE A 114 4.20 6.68 -5.03
CA ILE A 114 5.02 7.86 -4.81
C ILE A 114 6.31 7.47 -4.07
N PRO A 115 7.38 8.28 -4.16
CA PRO A 115 8.50 8.11 -3.26
C PRO A 115 8.04 8.37 -1.82
N HIS A 116 8.56 7.60 -0.87
CA HIS A 116 8.21 7.82 0.54
C HIS A 116 8.56 9.25 0.95
N PRO A 117 7.66 9.97 1.63
CA PRO A 117 7.90 11.38 1.96
C PRO A 117 9.18 11.66 2.76
N VAL A 118 9.63 10.69 3.57
CA VAL A 118 10.81 10.82 4.42
C VAL A 118 11.95 9.88 3.99
N TYR A 119 11.64 8.63 3.63
CA TYR A 119 12.62 7.58 3.41
C TYR A 119 12.89 7.26 1.95
N SER A 120 12.64 8.19 1.04
CA SER A 120 12.93 8.01 -0.39
C SER A 120 14.41 7.74 -0.69
N LYS A 121 15.32 8.33 0.10
CA LYS A 121 16.77 8.07 -0.03
C LYS A 121 17.15 6.63 0.27
N GLN A 122 16.39 5.96 1.11
CA GLN A 122 16.54 4.54 1.42
C GLN A 122 15.74 3.65 0.46
N ARG A 123 15.19 4.22 -0.63
CA ARG A 123 14.43 3.52 -1.67
C ARG A 123 13.10 2.95 -1.16
N TRP A 124 12.47 3.67 -0.23
CA TRP A 124 11.11 3.38 0.16
C TRP A 124 10.14 4.10 -0.74
N ILE A 125 9.12 3.38 -1.17
CA ILE A 125 7.96 3.91 -1.90
C ILE A 125 6.74 3.85 -1.00
N ALA A 126 5.70 4.57 -1.39
CA ALA A 126 4.44 4.60 -0.67
C ALA A 126 3.25 4.58 -1.62
N ILE A 127 2.13 4.10 -1.14
CA ILE A 127 0.84 4.20 -1.82
C ILE A 127 -0.26 4.38 -0.76
N LEU A 128 -1.14 5.35 -0.99
CA LEU A 128 -2.30 5.59 -0.14
C LEU A 128 -3.51 4.87 -0.73
N ASN A 129 -4.23 4.13 0.09
CA ASN A 129 -5.49 3.47 -0.29
C ASN A 129 -5.46 2.85 -1.69
N PRO A 130 -4.60 1.84 -1.96
CA PRO A 130 -4.58 1.20 -3.26
C PRO A 130 -5.95 0.63 -3.61
N SER A 131 -6.36 0.78 -4.87
CA SER A 131 -7.54 0.09 -5.39
C SER A 131 -7.34 -1.42 -5.37
N ARG A 132 -8.41 -2.19 -5.54
CA ARG A 132 -8.31 -3.66 -5.61
C ARG A 132 -7.35 -4.10 -6.73
N ASN A 133 -7.46 -3.50 -7.90
CA ASN A 133 -6.59 -3.82 -9.02
C ASN A 133 -5.13 -3.42 -8.74
N SER A 134 -4.89 -2.22 -8.21
CA SER A 134 -3.54 -1.79 -7.85
C SER A 134 -2.93 -2.70 -6.78
N PHE A 135 -3.71 -3.11 -5.79
CA PHE A 135 -3.24 -4.03 -4.76
C PHE A 135 -2.83 -5.38 -5.35
N ASP A 136 -3.72 -5.98 -6.15
CA ASP A 136 -3.47 -7.32 -6.70
C ASP A 136 -2.35 -7.33 -7.74
N ASP A 137 -2.32 -6.35 -8.65
CA ASP A 137 -1.44 -6.37 -9.82
C ASP A 137 -0.10 -5.68 -9.58
N VAL A 138 -0.04 -4.72 -8.67
CA VAL A 138 1.15 -3.88 -8.44
C VAL A 138 1.72 -4.04 -7.03
N VAL A 139 0.90 -3.87 -6.01
CA VAL A 139 1.37 -3.85 -4.61
C VAL A 139 1.85 -5.22 -4.15
N LYS A 140 1.12 -6.28 -4.42
CA LYS A 140 1.52 -7.64 -4.03
C LYS A 140 2.89 -8.03 -4.58
N PRO A 141 3.21 -7.81 -5.87
CA PRO A 141 4.55 -8.06 -6.38
C PRO A 141 5.64 -7.21 -5.73
N LEU A 142 5.34 -5.96 -5.37
CA LEU A 142 6.30 -5.07 -4.70
C LEU A 142 6.59 -5.53 -3.26
N ILE A 143 5.56 -5.95 -2.53
CA ILE A 143 5.74 -6.55 -1.20
C ILE A 143 6.55 -7.85 -1.30
N ALA A 144 6.30 -8.68 -2.31
CA ALA A 144 7.09 -9.89 -2.56
C ALA A 144 8.58 -9.56 -2.78
N GLU A 145 8.88 -8.54 -3.56
CA GLU A 145 10.27 -8.07 -3.74
C GLU A 145 10.89 -7.61 -2.42
N ALA A 146 10.18 -6.78 -1.67
CA ALA A 146 10.66 -6.25 -0.39
C ALA A 146 10.92 -7.37 0.62
N TYR A 147 9.99 -8.31 0.74
CA TYR A 147 10.14 -9.49 1.58
C TYR A 147 11.38 -10.30 1.20
N GLN A 148 11.53 -10.63 -0.07
CA GLN A 148 12.64 -11.46 -0.55
C GLN A 148 14.00 -10.77 -0.36
N ARG A 149 14.05 -9.44 -0.54
CA ARG A 149 15.27 -8.66 -0.30
C ARG A 149 15.68 -8.75 1.18
N LEU A 150 14.74 -8.58 2.09
CA LEU A 150 15.01 -8.69 3.52
C LEU A 150 15.38 -10.11 3.92
N ALA A 151 14.69 -11.12 3.40
CA ALA A 151 14.96 -12.52 3.66
C ALA A 151 16.37 -12.92 3.20
N ARG A 152 16.83 -12.43 2.06
CA ARG A 152 18.19 -12.66 1.58
C ARG A 152 19.24 -12.01 2.47
N THR A 153 19.00 -10.79 2.92
CA THR A 153 19.88 -10.07 3.84
C THR A 153 20.01 -10.82 5.18
N LYS A 154 18.88 -11.30 5.71
CA LYS A 154 18.86 -12.09 6.95
C LYS A 154 19.66 -13.39 6.80
N ARG A 155 19.55 -14.10 5.69
CA ARG A 155 20.31 -15.34 5.44
C ARG A 155 21.81 -15.10 5.32
N ARG A 156 22.24 -13.95 4.79
CA ARG A 156 23.65 -13.58 4.67
C ARG A 156 24.26 -13.18 6.02
N GLY A 157 23.46 -12.67 6.94
CA GLY A 157 23.90 -12.25 8.27
C GLY A 157 23.91 -13.36 9.32
N ALA A 158 23.44 -14.55 8.95
CA ALA A 158 23.38 -15.70 9.88
C ALA A 158 24.67 -16.54 9.86
#